data_02af843aba3789d19552954140a73963
#
_entry.id   02af843aba3789d19552954140a73963
#
_cell.length_a   1.000
_cell.length_b   1.000
_cell.length_c   1.000
_cell.angle_alpha   90.00
_cell.angle_beta   90.00
_cell.angle_gamma   90.00
#
_symmetry.space_group_name_H-M   'P 1'
#
loop_
_entity.id
_entity.type
_entity.pdbx_description
1 polymer ?
#
loop_
_entity_poly.entity_id
_entity_poly.type
_entity_poly.pdbx_seq_one_letter_code
_entity_poly.pdbx_strand_id
1 'polypeptide(L)'
;MPADRGGVGRYVDSLLAALDIAGARMSVACQPRDAALYDSIAPRSRIVPAGEAVATRTARLSWEQTTLPRLARRLGARVVHSPHYTVPLANASASVVTLHDATFFTDAGLHSPVKAGFFRSWTRAALHRATVCVVPSRATSNELVRTVGADRSRLRVMYHGVDPWRFHPPAPEEVAAVRRELSLGDQPYVAFLGTLEPRKNVPALIRGFAEAAARRSDRPALVLAGQSGWDTEVEEALESVPHRIRVIRAGYVPAELLAGFLGGAAVVAYPSIGEGFGLPALEAMACGAPVLTTRRLSLPEVGGDAVAYCGVREHQIAHGLSTLLDDPARRAELSAAAQQRAKEFTWEACAASHREAYAHAEHLHRKKRG
;
A
#
# COMPACT_ATOMS: atom_id res chain seq x y z
N MET A 1 -3.37 -14.33 5.86
CA MET A 1 -3.81 -13.02 5.26
C MET A 1 -5.35 -12.99 5.22
N PRO A 2 -6.04 -11.84 5.14
CA PRO A 2 -7.46 -11.80 4.78
C PRO A 2 -7.69 -12.38 3.38
N ALA A 3 -8.93 -12.78 3.04
CA ALA A 3 -9.24 -13.25 1.69
C ALA A 3 -9.01 -12.12 0.66
N ASP A 4 -9.44 -10.91 1.02
CA ASP A 4 -9.05 -9.70 0.32
C ASP A 4 -7.65 -9.27 0.79
N ARG A 5 -6.71 -9.32 -0.12
CA ARG A 5 -5.28 -9.16 0.21
C ARG A 5 -4.87 -7.70 0.42
N GLY A 6 -5.54 -6.75 -0.20
CA GLY A 6 -5.25 -5.32 -0.07
C GLY A 6 -3.76 -4.95 -0.23
N GLY A 7 -3.36 -3.79 0.26
CA GLY A 7 -1.97 -3.33 0.19
C GLY A 7 -1.00 -4.18 1.00
N VAL A 8 -1.41 -4.66 2.18
CA VAL A 8 -0.58 -5.53 3.04
C VAL A 8 -0.34 -6.88 2.37
N GLY A 9 -1.36 -7.44 1.72
CA GLY A 9 -1.21 -8.69 0.98
C GLY A 9 -0.24 -8.55 -0.19
N ARG A 10 -0.37 -7.48 -0.99
CA ARG A 10 0.58 -7.18 -2.07
C ARG A 10 2.02 -7.07 -1.55
N TYR A 11 2.23 -6.37 -0.44
CA TYR A 11 3.54 -6.29 0.20
C TYR A 11 4.09 -7.67 0.55
N VAL A 12 3.30 -8.52 1.20
CA VAL A 12 3.75 -9.86 1.62
C VAL A 12 4.07 -10.73 0.41
N ASP A 13 3.19 -10.76 -0.58
CA ASP A 13 3.35 -11.58 -1.79
C ASP A 13 4.60 -11.19 -2.57
N SER A 14 4.76 -9.90 -2.84
CA SER A 14 5.90 -9.39 -3.61
C SER A 14 7.23 -9.52 -2.84
N LEU A 15 7.22 -9.28 -1.52
CA LEU A 15 8.40 -9.48 -0.69
C LEU A 15 8.83 -10.95 -0.66
N LEU A 16 7.89 -11.89 -0.51
CA LEU A 16 8.20 -13.32 -0.50
C LEU A 16 8.79 -13.77 -1.84
N ALA A 17 8.17 -13.36 -2.95
CA ALA A 17 8.69 -13.65 -4.29
C ALA A 17 10.13 -13.12 -4.48
N ALA A 18 10.37 -11.85 -4.11
CA ALA A 18 11.68 -11.24 -4.24
C ALA A 18 12.74 -11.87 -3.33
N LEU A 19 12.39 -12.25 -2.09
CA LEU A 19 13.28 -12.96 -1.19
C LEU A 19 13.61 -14.37 -1.69
N ASP A 20 12.65 -15.08 -2.27
CA ASP A 20 12.85 -16.40 -2.85
C ASP A 20 13.77 -16.36 -4.07
N ILE A 21 13.55 -15.38 -4.97
CA ILE A 21 14.44 -15.10 -6.13
C ILE A 21 15.85 -14.78 -5.64
N ALA A 22 16.00 -13.98 -4.58
CA ALA A 22 17.29 -13.64 -3.98
C ALA A 22 17.95 -14.81 -3.21
N GLY A 23 17.37 -16.01 -3.24
CA GLY A 23 17.92 -17.22 -2.62
C GLY A 23 17.85 -17.24 -1.10
N ALA A 24 16.94 -16.48 -0.49
CA ALA A 24 16.74 -16.53 0.95
C ALA A 24 16.16 -17.89 1.37
N ARG A 25 16.77 -18.54 2.38
CA ARG A 25 16.23 -19.79 2.94
C ARG A 25 15.06 -19.46 3.87
N MET A 26 13.84 -19.67 3.41
CA MET A 26 12.64 -19.32 4.15
C MET A 26 11.74 -20.53 4.44
N SER A 27 11.00 -20.42 5.54
CA SER A 27 9.81 -21.22 5.80
C SER A 27 8.63 -20.26 5.98
N VAL A 28 7.62 -20.41 5.13
CA VAL A 28 6.44 -19.51 5.09
C VAL A 28 5.29 -20.19 5.79
N ALA A 29 4.97 -19.76 7.01
CA ALA A 29 3.79 -20.22 7.72
C ALA A 29 2.56 -19.45 7.22
N CYS A 30 1.55 -20.14 6.69
CA CYS A 30 0.40 -19.51 6.03
C CYS A 30 -0.92 -20.21 6.38
N GLN A 31 -2.03 -19.59 6.01
CA GLN A 31 -3.33 -20.25 6.03
C GLN A 31 -3.40 -21.31 4.91
N PRO A 32 -4.12 -22.42 5.08
CA PRO A 32 -4.20 -23.48 4.07
C PRO A 32 -4.60 -22.97 2.68
N ARG A 33 -5.56 -22.04 2.61
CA ARG A 33 -6.03 -21.42 1.35
C ARG A 33 -4.97 -20.62 0.59
N ASP A 34 -3.92 -20.13 1.29
CA ASP A 34 -2.85 -19.33 0.71
C ASP A 34 -1.66 -20.19 0.26
N ALA A 35 -1.65 -21.50 0.60
CA ALA A 35 -0.50 -22.37 0.40
C ALA A 35 -0.12 -22.51 -1.08
N ALA A 36 -1.09 -22.78 -1.95
CA ALA A 36 -0.85 -22.95 -3.39
C ALA A 36 -0.28 -21.67 -4.03
N LEU A 37 -0.78 -20.50 -3.63
CA LEU A 37 -0.22 -19.23 -4.10
C LEU A 37 1.24 -19.06 -3.65
N TYR A 38 1.53 -19.32 -2.37
CA TYR A 38 2.90 -19.15 -1.88
C TYR A 38 3.87 -20.19 -2.46
N ASP A 39 3.41 -21.39 -2.74
CA ASP A 39 4.20 -22.39 -3.44
C ASP A 39 4.54 -21.95 -4.87
N SER A 40 3.62 -21.26 -5.55
CA SER A 40 3.85 -20.74 -6.90
C SER A 40 4.78 -19.53 -6.95
N ILE A 41 4.69 -18.59 -5.99
CA ILE A 41 5.49 -17.35 -6.00
C ILE A 41 6.81 -17.46 -5.24
N ALA A 42 6.99 -18.49 -4.40
CA ALA A 42 8.21 -18.76 -3.64
C ALA A 42 8.58 -20.25 -3.68
N PRO A 43 8.84 -20.83 -4.87
CA PRO A 43 9.00 -22.27 -5.06
C PRO A 43 10.25 -22.87 -4.40
N ARG A 44 11.23 -22.05 -4.02
CA ARG A 44 12.46 -22.49 -3.31
C ARG A 44 12.26 -22.48 -1.79
N SER A 45 11.14 -21.94 -1.32
CA SER A 45 10.83 -21.79 0.10
C SER A 45 10.00 -22.97 0.61
N ARG A 46 10.13 -23.28 1.90
CA ARG A 46 9.28 -24.30 2.53
C ARG A 46 7.94 -23.71 2.93
N ILE A 47 6.85 -24.09 2.26
CA ILE A 47 5.51 -23.68 2.63
C ILE A 47 4.98 -24.58 3.77
N VAL A 48 4.49 -23.95 4.83
CA VAL A 48 4.00 -24.63 6.04
C VAL A 48 2.58 -24.15 6.33
N PRO A 49 1.56 -24.84 5.80
CA PRO A 49 0.18 -24.51 6.11
C PRO A 49 -0.11 -24.71 7.60
N ALA A 50 -0.73 -23.72 8.23
CA ALA A 50 -1.29 -23.86 9.56
C ALA A 50 -2.59 -24.69 9.49
N GLY A 51 -3.03 -25.23 10.64
CA GLY A 51 -4.29 -25.99 10.67
C GLY A 51 -5.52 -25.12 10.35
N GLU A 52 -6.62 -25.72 9.94
CA GLU A 52 -7.88 -25.04 9.58
C GLU A 52 -8.41 -24.10 10.67
N ALA A 53 -8.11 -24.40 11.94
CA ALA A 53 -8.51 -23.56 13.08
C ALA A 53 -8.07 -22.10 13.00
N VAL A 54 -7.05 -21.74 12.16
CA VAL A 54 -6.57 -20.36 12.04
C VAL A 54 -7.40 -19.48 11.10
N ALA A 55 -8.57 -19.92 10.67
CA ALA A 55 -9.45 -19.16 9.79
C ALA A 55 -9.95 -17.83 10.43
N THR A 56 -10.19 -17.81 11.74
CA THR A 56 -10.64 -16.61 12.47
C THR A 56 -9.48 -15.74 12.94
N ARG A 57 -9.73 -14.44 13.18
CA ARG A 57 -8.70 -13.49 13.67
C ARG A 57 -8.17 -13.88 15.06
N THR A 58 -9.05 -14.28 15.96
CA THR A 58 -8.71 -14.70 17.34
C THR A 58 -7.89 -15.97 17.35
N ALA A 59 -8.28 -16.98 16.56
CA ALA A 59 -7.55 -18.24 16.46
C ALA A 59 -6.16 -18.04 15.83
N ARG A 60 -6.02 -17.14 14.83
CA ARG A 60 -4.71 -16.77 14.29
C ARG A 60 -3.80 -16.14 15.33
N LEU A 61 -4.32 -15.20 16.11
CA LEU A 61 -3.54 -14.59 17.18
C LEU A 61 -3.11 -15.60 18.23
N SER A 62 -4.02 -16.49 18.65
CA SER A 62 -3.70 -17.59 19.56
C SER A 62 -2.61 -18.52 18.97
N TRP A 63 -2.76 -18.90 17.70
CA TRP A 63 -1.78 -19.72 17.00
C TRP A 63 -0.40 -19.02 16.92
N GLU A 64 -0.38 -17.73 16.60
CA GLU A 64 0.84 -16.93 16.57
C GLU A 64 1.55 -16.90 17.92
N GLN A 65 0.79 -16.84 19.02
CA GLN A 65 1.37 -16.80 20.37
C GLN A 65 1.80 -18.16 20.92
N THR A 66 1.18 -19.25 20.47
CA THR A 66 1.40 -20.59 21.04
C THR A 66 2.12 -21.55 20.11
N THR A 67 1.65 -21.68 18.87
CA THR A 67 2.13 -22.69 17.92
C THR A 67 3.31 -22.18 17.09
N LEU A 68 3.26 -20.93 16.63
CA LEU A 68 4.35 -20.34 15.82
C LEU A 68 5.71 -20.39 16.51
N PRO A 69 5.88 -20.07 17.81
CA PRO A 69 7.16 -20.19 18.49
C PRO A 69 7.71 -21.61 18.53
N ARG A 70 6.83 -22.61 18.71
CA ARG A 70 7.20 -24.03 18.68
C ARG A 70 7.59 -24.48 17.27
N LEU A 71 6.84 -24.04 16.28
CA LEU A 71 7.14 -24.31 14.86
C LEU A 71 8.48 -23.70 14.47
N ALA A 72 8.72 -22.42 14.80
CA ALA A 72 10.00 -21.75 14.53
C ALA A 72 11.19 -22.52 15.14
N ARG A 73 11.05 -23.01 16.36
CA ARG A 73 12.08 -23.84 17.01
C ARG A 73 12.31 -25.16 16.29
N ARG A 74 11.24 -25.87 15.90
CA ARG A 74 11.34 -27.15 15.16
C ARG A 74 12.01 -26.96 13.78
N LEU A 75 11.78 -25.82 13.15
CA LEU A 75 12.37 -25.47 11.86
C LEU A 75 13.80 -24.91 11.98
N GLY A 76 14.31 -24.70 13.18
CA GLY A 76 15.62 -24.07 13.42
C GLY A 76 15.67 -22.63 12.94
N ALA A 77 14.53 -21.93 12.94
CA ALA A 77 14.45 -20.55 12.46
C ALA A 77 15.28 -19.62 13.38
N ARG A 78 16.23 -18.91 12.80
CA ARG A 78 17.06 -17.94 13.51
C ARG A 78 16.35 -16.59 13.66
N VAL A 79 15.50 -16.26 12.70
CA VAL A 79 14.66 -15.06 12.69
C VAL A 79 13.22 -15.45 12.41
N VAL A 80 12.27 -14.83 13.13
CA VAL A 80 10.83 -14.90 12.84
C VAL A 80 10.38 -13.51 12.41
N HIS A 81 9.84 -13.40 11.20
CA HIS A 81 9.27 -12.16 10.70
C HIS A 81 7.75 -12.22 10.74
N SER A 82 7.13 -11.34 11.51
CA SER A 82 5.69 -11.07 11.54
C SER A 82 5.40 -9.88 10.63
N PRO A 83 4.77 -10.07 9.47
CA PRO A 83 4.66 -9.01 8.45
C PRO A 83 3.53 -8.01 8.70
N HIS A 84 2.86 -8.06 9.87
CA HIS A 84 1.70 -7.20 10.15
C HIS A 84 1.45 -6.98 11.65
N TYR A 85 2.12 -5.98 12.24
CA TYR A 85 1.97 -5.43 13.59
C TYR A 85 2.13 -6.39 14.77
N THR A 86 1.53 -7.60 14.73
CA THR A 86 1.60 -8.56 15.83
C THR A 86 2.97 -9.23 15.92
N VAL A 87 3.32 -9.75 17.08
CA VAL A 87 4.59 -10.43 17.34
C VAL A 87 4.36 -11.58 18.33
N PRO A 88 4.97 -12.76 18.13
CA PRO A 88 4.95 -13.80 19.14
C PRO A 88 5.77 -13.34 20.36
N LEU A 89 5.09 -13.17 21.51
CA LEU A 89 5.68 -12.60 22.71
C LEU A 89 6.71 -13.52 23.39
N ALA A 90 6.53 -14.85 23.24
CA ALA A 90 7.40 -15.88 23.80
C ALA A 90 8.23 -16.57 22.69
N ASN A 91 8.95 -15.78 21.88
CA ASN A 91 9.79 -16.31 20.79
C ASN A 91 11.26 -16.47 21.23
N ALA A 92 11.86 -17.62 20.94
CA ALA A 92 13.26 -17.94 21.23
C ALA A 92 14.24 -17.43 20.14
N SER A 93 13.75 -17.07 18.97
CA SER A 93 14.51 -16.56 17.84
C SER A 93 14.51 -15.03 17.83
N ALA A 94 15.39 -14.42 17.04
CA ALA A 94 15.27 -12.99 16.74
C ALA A 94 13.92 -12.70 16.10
N SER A 95 13.29 -11.58 16.44
CA SER A 95 11.98 -11.20 15.89
C SER A 95 12.07 -9.91 15.09
N VAL A 96 11.49 -9.94 13.90
CA VAL A 96 11.28 -8.78 13.03
C VAL A 96 9.78 -8.56 12.85
N VAL A 97 9.33 -7.33 12.92
CA VAL A 97 7.90 -6.99 12.76
C VAL A 97 7.76 -5.85 11.76
N THR A 98 6.82 -5.97 10.82
CA THR A 98 6.47 -4.85 9.93
C THR A 98 5.34 -4.02 10.54
N LEU A 99 5.58 -2.73 10.69
CA LEU A 99 4.63 -1.71 11.09
C LEU A 99 4.33 -0.84 9.87
N HIS A 100 3.15 -1.02 9.26
CA HIS A 100 2.83 -0.44 7.95
C HIS A 100 2.55 1.05 7.97
N ASP A 101 1.99 1.58 9.05
CA ASP A 101 1.72 2.99 9.26
C ASP A 101 1.60 3.33 10.75
N ALA A 102 1.48 4.61 11.08
CA ALA A 102 1.22 5.11 12.42
C ALA A 102 -0.16 5.80 12.53
N THR A 103 -1.05 5.66 11.53
CA THR A 103 -2.33 6.38 11.45
C THR A 103 -3.28 6.07 12.60
N PHE A 104 -3.15 4.91 13.24
CA PHE A 104 -3.87 4.58 14.47
C PHE A 104 -3.54 5.53 15.64
N PHE A 105 -2.41 6.23 15.60
CA PHE A 105 -1.99 7.21 16.60
C PHE A 105 -2.24 8.64 16.14
N THR A 106 -1.98 8.96 14.88
CA THR A 106 -2.02 10.32 14.34
C THR A 106 -3.43 10.73 13.91
N ASP A 107 -4.19 9.81 13.34
CA ASP A 107 -5.50 10.06 12.73
C ASP A 107 -6.52 9.02 13.21
N ALA A 108 -6.64 8.91 14.53
CA ALA A 108 -7.46 7.88 15.17
C ALA A 108 -8.93 7.90 14.75
N GLY A 109 -9.46 9.06 14.41
CA GLY A 109 -10.84 9.25 13.94
C GLY A 109 -11.13 8.54 12.60
N LEU A 110 -10.10 8.19 11.83
CA LEU A 110 -10.24 7.44 10.58
C LEU A 110 -10.43 5.92 10.79
N HIS A 111 -10.40 5.46 12.04
CA HIS A 111 -10.47 4.04 12.40
C HIS A 111 -11.54 3.79 13.48
N SER A 112 -12.16 2.60 13.45
CA SER A 112 -13.03 2.24 14.58
C SER A 112 -12.23 2.17 15.89
N PRO A 113 -12.81 2.57 17.05
CA PRO A 113 -12.10 2.59 18.33
C PRO A 113 -11.47 1.24 18.71
N VAL A 114 -12.18 0.14 18.47
CA VAL A 114 -11.70 -1.22 18.74
C VAL A 114 -10.48 -1.56 17.89
N LYS A 115 -10.54 -1.25 16.58
CA LYS A 115 -9.43 -1.47 15.64
C LYS A 115 -8.22 -0.62 16.04
N ALA A 116 -8.43 0.65 16.33
CA ALA A 116 -7.37 1.56 16.77
C ALA A 116 -6.72 1.09 18.09
N GLY A 117 -7.51 0.70 19.08
CA GLY A 117 -7.03 0.15 20.35
C GLY A 117 -6.17 -1.11 20.17
N PHE A 118 -6.65 -2.05 19.35
CA PHE A 118 -5.90 -3.28 19.02
C PHE A 118 -4.54 -2.97 18.39
N PHE A 119 -4.52 -2.18 17.30
CA PHE A 119 -3.26 -1.89 16.60
C PHE A 119 -2.30 -1.02 17.42
N ARG A 120 -2.82 -0.07 18.22
CA ARG A 120 -1.99 0.70 19.16
C ARG A 120 -1.30 -0.20 20.17
N SER A 121 -2.02 -1.15 20.77
CA SER A 121 -1.48 -2.08 21.77
C SER A 121 -0.42 -2.99 21.14
N TRP A 122 -0.69 -3.57 19.96
CA TRP A 122 0.27 -4.43 19.28
C TRP A 122 1.49 -3.66 18.75
N THR A 123 1.32 -2.43 18.26
CA THR A 123 2.45 -1.57 17.89
C THR A 123 3.36 -1.32 19.05
N ARG A 124 2.82 -0.96 20.24
CA ARG A 124 3.63 -0.79 21.46
C ARG A 124 4.32 -2.09 21.86
N ALA A 125 3.61 -3.21 21.82
CA ALA A 125 4.18 -4.52 22.12
C ALA A 125 5.31 -4.88 21.14
N ALA A 126 5.12 -4.65 19.84
CA ALA A 126 6.13 -4.87 18.81
C ALA A 126 7.38 -4.00 19.05
N LEU A 127 7.19 -2.69 19.24
CA LEU A 127 8.28 -1.75 19.51
C LEU A 127 9.08 -2.13 20.78
N HIS A 128 8.43 -2.72 21.78
CA HIS A 128 9.07 -3.14 23.01
C HIS A 128 9.73 -4.53 22.90
N ARG A 129 9.11 -5.48 22.24
CA ARG A 129 9.49 -6.90 22.21
C ARG A 129 10.27 -7.34 20.99
N ALA A 130 9.97 -6.81 19.81
CA ALA A 130 10.68 -7.22 18.60
C ALA A 130 12.16 -6.82 18.66
N THR A 131 13.03 -7.62 18.09
CA THR A 131 14.46 -7.29 17.99
C THR A 131 14.65 -6.09 17.05
N VAL A 132 13.93 -6.09 15.92
CA VAL A 132 13.92 -5.01 14.93
C VAL A 132 12.48 -4.81 14.43
N CYS A 133 12.06 -3.56 14.28
CA CYS A 133 10.83 -3.22 13.58
C CYS A 133 11.17 -2.63 12.20
N VAL A 134 10.52 -3.11 11.15
CA VAL A 134 10.64 -2.54 9.81
C VAL A 134 9.43 -1.67 9.50
N VAL A 135 9.65 -0.57 8.83
CA VAL A 135 8.64 0.41 8.45
C VAL A 135 8.79 0.80 6.99
N PRO A 136 7.70 1.11 6.26
CA PRO A 136 7.76 1.32 4.83
C PRO A 136 8.31 2.71 4.41
N SER A 137 8.46 3.65 5.34
CA SER A 137 8.93 5.00 5.04
C SER A 137 9.61 5.67 6.24
N ARG A 138 10.40 6.70 5.96
CA ARG A 138 10.96 7.59 7.00
C ARG A 138 9.85 8.34 7.74
N ALA A 139 8.79 8.71 7.03
CA ALA A 139 7.62 9.33 7.65
C ALA A 139 7.01 8.43 8.72
N THR A 140 6.74 7.16 8.41
CA THR A 140 6.24 6.19 9.40
C THR A 140 7.20 6.03 10.58
N SER A 141 8.51 5.96 10.32
CA SER A 141 9.53 5.91 11.38
C SER A 141 9.45 7.15 12.30
N ASN A 142 9.40 8.34 11.70
CA ASN A 142 9.32 9.61 12.44
C ASN A 142 8.04 9.70 13.26
N GLU A 143 6.91 9.31 12.69
CA GLU A 143 5.63 9.29 13.40
C GLU A 143 5.64 8.35 14.60
N LEU A 144 6.20 7.15 14.48
CA LEU A 144 6.34 6.21 15.60
C LEU A 144 7.28 6.76 16.69
N VAL A 145 8.38 7.41 16.32
CA VAL A 145 9.25 8.08 17.31
C VAL A 145 8.49 9.20 18.02
N ARG A 146 7.79 10.05 17.27
CA ARG A 146 7.07 11.21 17.81
C ARG A 146 5.87 10.84 18.69
N THR A 147 5.08 9.83 18.26
CA THR A 147 3.78 9.52 18.90
C THR A 147 3.87 8.46 19.99
N VAL A 148 4.83 7.54 19.88
CA VAL A 148 4.94 6.37 20.79
C VAL A 148 6.30 6.30 21.48
N GLY A 149 7.23 7.23 21.20
CA GLY A 149 8.57 7.21 21.77
C GLY A 149 9.42 6.01 21.30
N ALA A 150 9.20 5.55 20.05
CA ALA A 150 9.94 4.41 19.53
C ALA A 150 11.45 4.69 19.48
N ASP A 151 12.25 3.71 19.88
CA ASP A 151 13.70 3.77 19.74
C ASP A 151 14.08 3.67 18.24
N ARG A 152 14.59 4.77 17.71
CA ARG A 152 15.01 4.87 16.30
C ARG A 152 16.06 3.81 15.91
N SER A 153 16.91 3.41 16.84
CA SER A 153 17.95 2.41 16.58
C SER A 153 17.39 1.02 16.24
N ARG A 154 16.14 0.76 16.62
CA ARG A 154 15.40 -0.49 16.36
C ARG A 154 14.47 -0.42 15.17
N LEU A 155 14.31 0.76 14.56
CA LEU A 155 13.53 0.96 13.36
C LEU A 155 14.43 0.85 12.11
N ARG A 156 13.94 0.17 11.09
CA ARG A 156 14.58 0.09 9.77
C ARG A 156 13.57 0.47 8.70
N VAL A 157 13.94 1.43 7.87
CA VAL A 157 13.10 1.85 6.75
C VAL A 157 13.33 0.91 5.57
N MET A 158 12.24 0.32 5.06
CA MET A 158 12.23 -0.62 3.95
C MET A 158 11.20 -0.14 2.94
N TYR A 159 11.62 0.64 1.95
CA TYR A 159 10.73 1.08 0.89
C TYR A 159 10.16 -0.13 0.15
N HIS A 160 8.87 -0.05 -0.18
CA HIS A 160 8.24 -1.06 -1.03
C HIS A 160 8.66 -0.87 -2.47
N GLY A 161 8.54 -1.93 -3.27
CA GLY A 161 8.73 -1.88 -4.70
C GLY A 161 7.43 -1.81 -5.48
N VAL A 162 7.57 -1.65 -6.78
CA VAL A 162 6.51 -1.83 -7.76
C VAL A 162 6.82 -3.06 -8.62
N ASP A 163 5.79 -3.79 -9.03
CA ASP A 163 5.92 -4.94 -9.93
C ASP A 163 5.87 -4.44 -11.38
N PRO A 164 7.00 -4.47 -12.12
CA PRO A 164 7.07 -3.94 -13.48
C PRO A 164 6.29 -4.78 -14.51
N TRP A 165 5.94 -6.02 -14.19
CA TRP A 165 5.12 -6.86 -15.06
C TRP A 165 3.65 -6.47 -15.01
N ARG A 166 3.20 -5.95 -13.88
CA ARG A 166 1.83 -5.50 -13.66
C ARG A 166 1.65 -4.00 -13.87
N PHE A 167 2.66 -3.19 -13.55
CA PHE A 167 2.62 -1.74 -13.59
C PHE A 167 3.74 -1.22 -14.49
N HIS A 168 3.41 -0.98 -15.74
CA HIS A 168 4.29 -0.50 -16.79
C HIS A 168 3.57 0.53 -17.65
N PRO A 169 4.27 1.36 -18.42
CA PRO A 169 3.63 2.21 -19.40
C PRO A 169 2.81 1.35 -20.38
N PRO A 170 1.48 1.54 -20.46
CA PRO A 170 0.61 0.65 -21.23
C PRO A 170 0.79 0.81 -22.73
N ALA A 171 0.61 -0.29 -23.46
CA ALA A 171 0.42 -0.26 -24.88
C ALA A 171 -0.95 0.37 -25.25
N PRO A 172 -1.11 0.94 -26.47
CA PRO A 172 -2.39 1.53 -26.91
C PRO A 172 -3.58 0.58 -26.77
N GLU A 173 -3.37 -0.72 -27.00
CA GLU A 173 -4.36 -1.79 -26.91
C GLU A 173 -4.88 -1.99 -25.49
N GLU A 174 -4.00 -1.87 -24.48
CA GLU A 174 -4.35 -1.97 -23.06
C GLU A 174 -5.23 -0.77 -22.65
N VAL A 175 -4.89 0.43 -23.11
CA VAL A 175 -5.71 1.63 -22.89
C VAL A 175 -7.05 1.50 -23.57
N ALA A 176 -7.08 1.01 -24.83
CA ALA A 176 -8.31 0.80 -25.57
C ALA A 176 -9.22 -0.25 -24.91
N ALA A 177 -8.66 -1.31 -24.33
CA ALA A 177 -9.41 -2.31 -23.58
C ALA A 177 -10.13 -1.69 -22.36
N VAL A 178 -9.42 -0.89 -21.56
CA VAL A 178 -10.01 -0.16 -20.42
C VAL A 178 -11.10 0.81 -20.86
N ARG A 179 -10.88 1.57 -21.95
CA ARG A 179 -11.87 2.51 -22.47
C ARG A 179 -13.16 1.82 -22.92
N ARG A 180 -13.06 0.63 -23.52
CA ARG A 180 -14.23 -0.19 -23.88
C ARG A 180 -14.95 -0.69 -22.63
N GLU A 181 -14.21 -1.28 -21.67
CA GLU A 181 -14.79 -1.84 -20.45
C GLU A 181 -15.56 -0.78 -19.64
N LEU A 182 -15.02 0.42 -19.54
CA LEU A 182 -15.61 1.53 -18.81
C LEU A 182 -16.54 2.41 -19.67
N SER A 183 -16.76 2.06 -20.94
CA SER A 183 -17.57 2.81 -21.90
C SER A 183 -17.17 4.29 -21.98
N LEU A 184 -15.87 4.60 -21.97
CA LEU A 184 -15.35 5.97 -21.95
C LEU A 184 -15.31 6.63 -23.35
N GLY A 185 -15.25 5.85 -24.42
CA GLY A 185 -14.96 6.39 -25.75
C GLY A 185 -13.65 7.19 -25.74
N ASP A 186 -13.67 8.40 -26.32
CA ASP A 186 -12.51 9.31 -26.34
C ASP A 186 -12.49 10.29 -25.15
N GLN A 187 -13.45 10.19 -24.22
CA GLN A 187 -13.57 11.05 -23.06
C GLN A 187 -12.31 10.94 -22.17
N PRO A 188 -11.64 12.06 -21.82
CA PRO A 188 -10.56 12.00 -20.84
C PRO A 188 -11.10 11.60 -19.47
N TYR A 189 -10.23 10.98 -18.63
CA TYR A 189 -10.66 10.62 -17.29
C TYR A 189 -9.60 10.87 -16.24
N VAL A 190 -10.05 11.16 -15.03
CA VAL A 190 -9.28 11.16 -13.81
C VAL A 190 -9.49 9.81 -13.14
N ALA A 191 -8.42 9.11 -12.79
CA ALA A 191 -8.49 7.81 -12.14
C ALA A 191 -8.17 7.91 -10.65
N PHE A 192 -8.87 7.11 -9.86
CA PHE A 192 -8.54 6.80 -8.47
C PHE A 192 -8.46 5.28 -8.33
N LEU A 193 -7.44 4.78 -7.62
CA LEU A 193 -7.29 3.35 -7.30
C LEU A 193 -7.10 3.15 -5.81
N GLY A 194 -8.01 2.41 -5.17
CA GLY A 194 -7.91 2.03 -3.76
C GLY A 194 -9.24 1.71 -3.12
N THR A 195 -9.22 1.07 -1.97
CA THR A 195 -10.43 0.87 -1.14
C THR A 195 -10.98 2.22 -0.71
N LEU A 196 -12.30 2.38 -0.76
CA LEU A 196 -12.99 3.63 -0.37
C LEU A 196 -13.02 3.75 1.16
N GLU A 197 -11.92 4.18 1.73
CA GLU A 197 -11.74 4.36 3.17
C GLU A 197 -11.44 5.83 3.51
N PRO A 198 -11.84 6.33 4.70
CA PRO A 198 -11.78 7.76 5.04
C PRO A 198 -10.41 8.41 4.81
N ARG A 199 -9.31 7.70 5.09
CA ARG A 199 -7.96 8.23 4.89
C ARG A 199 -7.61 8.51 3.42
N LYS A 200 -8.33 7.92 2.47
CA LYS A 200 -8.13 8.13 1.02
C LYS A 200 -8.77 9.42 0.51
N ASN A 201 -9.66 10.03 1.33
CA ASN A 201 -10.25 11.33 1.06
C ASN A 201 -11.09 11.36 -0.25
N VAL A 202 -11.77 10.26 -0.53
CA VAL A 202 -12.55 10.11 -1.77
C VAL A 202 -13.73 11.07 -1.86
N PRO A 203 -14.47 11.37 -0.77
CA PRO A 203 -15.53 12.39 -0.81
C PRO A 203 -15.03 13.76 -1.29
N ALA A 204 -13.90 14.24 -0.75
CA ALA A 204 -13.32 15.51 -1.19
C ALA A 204 -12.79 15.43 -2.65
N LEU A 205 -12.31 14.26 -3.10
CA LEU A 205 -11.95 14.05 -4.51
C LEU A 205 -13.17 14.18 -5.41
N ILE A 206 -14.30 13.56 -5.05
CA ILE A 206 -15.54 13.60 -5.84
C ILE A 206 -16.03 15.04 -5.99
N ARG A 207 -16.14 15.78 -4.87
CA ARG A 207 -16.61 17.17 -4.87
C ARG A 207 -15.63 18.10 -5.59
N GLY A 208 -14.32 17.95 -5.34
CA GLY A 208 -13.28 18.72 -6.02
C GLY A 208 -13.21 18.43 -7.53
N PHE A 209 -13.41 17.17 -7.94
CA PHE A 209 -13.52 16.83 -9.35
C PHE A 209 -14.76 17.45 -9.98
N ALA A 210 -15.92 17.40 -9.31
CA ALA A 210 -17.14 18.02 -9.81
C ALA A 210 -16.96 19.52 -10.05
N GLU A 211 -16.28 20.23 -9.14
CA GLU A 211 -15.92 21.64 -9.31
C GLU A 211 -15.00 21.87 -10.51
N ALA A 212 -13.92 21.08 -10.63
CA ALA A 212 -12.97 21.17 -11.74
C ALA A 212 -13.61 20.88 -13.11
N ALA A 213 -14.50 19.88 -13.18
CA ALA A 213 -15.14 19.45 -14.40
C ALA A 213 -16.31 20.35 -14.84
N ALA A 214 -16.88 21.13 -13.94
CA ALA A 214 -18.13 21.89 -14.18
C ALA A 214 -18.06 22.88 -15.34
N ARG A 215 -16.88 23.43 -15.64
CA ARG A 215 -16.63 24.47 -16.63
C ARG A 215 -15.89 23.95 -17.87
N ARG A 216 -15.66 22.64 -17.96
CA ARG A 216 -14.85 22.05 -19.04
C ARG A 216 -15.69 21.58 -20.20
N SER A 217 -15.25 21.94 -21.43
CA SER A 217 -15.88 21.48 -22.66
C SER A 217 -15.54 20.03 -23.02
N ASP A 218 -14.37 19.54 -22.61
CA ASP A 218 -13.90 18.16 -22.83
C ASP A 218 -14.59 17.12 -21.92
N ARG A 219 -15.37 17.57 -20.93
CA ARG A 219 -16.21 16.77 -20.04
C ARG A 219 -15.50 15.51 -19.50
N PRO A 220 -14.43 15.64 -18.76
CA PRO A 220 -13.73 14.48 -18.22
C PRO A 220 -14.64 13.63 -17.32
N ALA A 221 -14.35 12.33 -17.20
CA ALA A 221 -14.97 11.46 -16.22
C ALA A 221 -14.07 11.27 -15.00
N LEU A 222 -14.64 11.04 -13.80
CA LEU A 222 -13.94 10.49 -12.66
C LEU A 222 -14.21 8.98 -12.59
N VAL A 223 -13.17 8.17 -12.52
CA VAL A 223 -13.30 6.71 -12.38
C VAL A 223 -12.72 6.28 -11.04
N LEU A 224 -13.59 5.76 -10.18
CA LEU A 224 -13.25 5.24 -8.87
C LEU A 224 -13.12 3.71 -8.94
N ALA A 225 -11.89 3.22 -8.91
CA ALA A 225 -11.57 1.80 -8.92
C ALA A 225 -11.14 1.31 -7.53
N GLY A 226 -11.65 0.16 -7.14
CA GLY A 226 -11.36 -0.49 -5.87
C GLY A 226 -12.63 -0.94 -5.15
N GLN A 227 -12.45 -1.58 -4.02
CA GLN A 227 -13.56 -2.11 -3.25
C GLN A 227 -14.29 -1.01 -2.47
N SER A 228 -15.57 -1.22 -2.24
CA SER A 228 -16.34 -0.45 -1.26
C SER A 228 -15.70 -0.64 0.12
N GLY A 229 -15.32 0.47 0.72
CA GLY A 229 -14.73 0.50 2.06
C GLY A 229 -15.78 0.82 3.13
N TRP A 230 -15.35 1.58 4.13
CA TRP A 230 -16.22 2.01 5.25
C TRP A 230 -16.35 3.53 5.35
N ASP A 231 -16.01 4.25 4.29
CA ASP A 231 -16.21 5.69 4.22
C ASP A 231 -17.68 5.98 3.89
N THR A 232 -18.42 6.44 4.88
CA THR A 232 -19.87 6.68 4.79
C THR A 232 -20.21 7.97 4.04
N GLU A 233 -19.24 8.87 3.82
CA GLU A 233 -19.47 10.15 3.12
C GLU A 233 -19.39 10.00 1.59
N VAL A 234 -18.96 8.86 1.08
CA VAL A 234 -18.80 8.64 -0.37
C VAL A 234 -20.15 8.72 -1.10
N GLU A 235 -21.20 8.11 -0.55
CA GLU A 235 -22.52 8.11 -1.20
C GLU A 235 -23.10 9.53 -1.24
N GLU A 236 -23.03 10.29 -0.14
CA GLU A 236 -23.46 11.69 -0.09
C GLU A 236 -22.68 12.56 -1.09
N ALA A 237 -21.36 12.35 -1.18
CA ALA A 237 -20.54 13.06 -2.16
C ALA A 237 -20.96 12.74 -3.61
N LEU A 238 -21.30 11.49 -3.92
CA LEU A 238 -21.79 11.09 -5.24
C LEU A 238 -23.16 11.73 -5.57
N GLU A 239 -24.08 11.75 -4.60
CA GLU A 239 -25.39 12.38 -4.76
C GLU A 239 -25.30 13.90 -4.98
N SER A 240 -24.27 14.55 -4.44
CA SER A 240 -24.02 15.98 -4.63
C SER A 240 -23.52 16.37 -6.02
N VAL A 241 -23.09 15.38 -6.83
CA VAL A 241 -22.53 15.63 -8.17
C VAL A 241 -23.64 15.98 -9.18
N PRO A 242 -23.55 17.10 -9.90
CA PRO A 242 -24.50 17.42 -10.96
C PRO A 242 -24.58 16.33 -12.04
N HIS A 243 -25.77 15.96 -12.49
CA HIS A 243 -26.01 14.87 -13.46
C HIS A 243 -25.21 14.98 -14.77
N ARG A 244 -24.79 16.18 -15.17
CA ARG A 244 -23.95 16.40 -16.36
C ARG A 244 -22.48 15.96 -16.17
N ILE A 245 -22.05 15.72 -14.92
CA ILE A 245 -20.68 15.33 -14.59
C ILE A 245 -20.67 13.82 -14.35
N ARG A 246 -19.80 13.13 -15.08
CA ARG A 246 -19.74 11.68 -15.07
C ARG A 246 -18.79 11.17 -14.00
N VAL A 247 -19.31 10.42 -13.03
CA VAL A 247 -18.52 9.66 -12.05
C VAL A 247 -18.86 8.18 -12.21
N ILE A 248 -17.85 7.35 -12.40
CA ILE A 248 -17.97 5.90 -12.63
C ILE A 248 -17.40 5.17 -11.42
N ARG A 249 -18.18 4.31 -10.80
CA ARG A 249 -17.70 3.34 -9.81
C ARG A 249 -17.37 2.05 -10.54
N ALA A 250 -16.08 1.88 -10.89
CA ALA A 250 -15.62 0.71 -11.62
C ALA A 250 -15.54 -0.56 -10.75
N GLY A 251 -15.59 -0.40 -9.41
CA GLY A 251 -15.39 -1.55 -8.54
C GLY A 251 -13.98 -2.15 -8.67
N TYR A 252 -13.88 -3.47 -8.60
CA TYR A 252 -12.62 -4.17 -8.78
C TYR A 252 -12.19 -4.13 -10.25
N VAL A 253 -10.99 -3.61 -10.51
CA VAL A 253 -10.36 -3.64 -11.83
C VAL A 253 -9.43 -4.86 -11.90
N PRO A 254 -9.60 -5.77 -12.86
CA PRO A 254 -8.73 -6.91 -13.06
C PRO A 254 -7.26 -6.52 -13.22
N ALA A 255 -6.35 -7.40 -12.77
CA ALA A 255 -4.93 -7.09 -12.74
C ALA A 255 -4.35 -6.75 -14.12
N GLU A 256 -4.84 -7.41 -15.16
CA GLU A 256 -4.48 -7.23 -16.57
C GLU A 256 -4.92 -5.88 -17.15
N LEU A 257 -5.88 -5.20 -16.54
CA LEU A 257 -6.35 -3.89 -16.95
C LEU A 257 -5.71 -2.73 -16.18
N LEU A 258 -4.96 -3.01 -15.10
CA LEU A 258 -4.44 -1.96 -14.20
C LEU A 258 -3.45 -1.01 -14.91
N ALA A 259 -2.56 -1.53 -15.75
CA ALA A 259 -1.61 -0.70 -16.49
C ALA A 259 -2.35 0.27 -17.43
N GLY A 260 -3.27 -0.25 -18.24
CA GLY A 260 -4.11 0.56 -19.12
C GLY A 260 -5.00 1.55 -18.37
N PHE A 261 -5.53 1.15 -17.20
CA PHE A 261 -6.38 2.00 -16.36
C PHE A 261 -5.59 3.17 -15.75
N LEU A 262 -4.41 2.94 -15.22
CA LEU A 262 -3.61 3.99 -14.61
C LEU A 262 -2.92 4.84 -15.68
N GLY A 263 -2.20 4.21 -16.64
CA GLY A 263 -1.42 4.94 -17.64
C GLY A 263 -2.26 5.62 -18.71
N GLY A 264 -3.51 5.16 -18.96
CA GLY A 264 -4.46 5.80 -19.87
C GLY A 264 -5.22 6.97 -19.27
N ALA A 265 -5.08 7.25 -17.96
CA ALA A 265 -5.71 8.37 -17.29
C ALA A 265 -5.04 9.70 -17.63
N ALA A 266 -5.84 10.77 -17.81
CA ALA A 266 -5.30 12.12 -17.93
C ALA A 266 -4.59 12.58 -16.63
N VAL A 267 -5.10 12.15 -15.46
CA VAL A 267 -4.51 12.35 -14.14
C VAL A 267 -4.92 11.17 -13.26
N VAL A 268 -4.00 10.61 -12.49
CA VAL A 268 -4.32 9.76 -11.35
C VAL A 268 -4.35 10.62 -10.10
N ALA A 269 -5.53 10.76 -9.49
CA ALA A 269 -5.73 11.56 -8.30
C ALA A 269 -5.72 10.69 -7.03
N TYR A 270 -4.77 10.97 -6.13
CA TYR A 270 -4.58 10.25 -4.88
C TYR A 270 -4.43 11.21 -3.69
N PRO A 271 -5.50 11.98 -3.34
CA PRO A 271 -5.44 13.05 -2.34
C PRO A 271 -5.52 12.53 -0.91
N SER A 272 -4.82 11.44 -0.62
CA SER A 272 -4.84 10.75 0.67
C SER A 272 -4.41 11.66 1.82
N ILE A 273 -5.09 11.54 2.96
CA ILE A 273 -4.79 12.27 4.20
C ILE A 273 -3.53 11.69 4.86
N GLY A 274 -3.32 10.38 4.71
CA GLY A 274 -2.15 9.74 5.30
C GLY A 274 -1.90 8.35 4.72
N GLU A 275 -0.63 8.07 4.45
CA GLU A 275 -0.16 6.78 3.95
C GLU A 275 1.10 6.34 4.68
N GLY A 276 1.22 5.03 4.90
CA GLY A 276 2.48 4.47 5.38
C GLY A 276 3.54 4.43 4.30
N PHE A 277 3.13 4.23 3.03
CA PHE A 277 4.00 4.28 1.85
C PHE A 277 3.34 4.98 0.67
N GLY A 278 2.18 4.49 0.20
CA GLY A 278 1.49 5.05 -0.96
C GLY A 278 1.69 4.21 -2.23
N LEU A 279 1.57 2.89 -2.12
CA LEU A 279 1.68 1.97 -3.26
C LEU A 279 0.86 2.40 -4.47
N PRO A 280 -0.43 2.84 -4.37
CA PRO A 280 -1.19 3.23 -5.55
C PRO A 280 -0.60 4.44 -6.29
N ALA A 281 0.02 5.39 -5.59
CA ALA A 281 0.71 6.50 -6.24
C ALA A 281 1.96 6.01 -6.99
N LEU A 282 2.75 5.12 -6.38
CA LEU A 282 3.92 4.51 -7.03
C LEU A 282 3.51 3.65 -8.24
N GLU A 283 2.44 2.87 -8.11
CA GLU A 283 1.88 2.04 -9.19
C GLU A 283 1.44 2.91 -10.38
N ALA A 284 0.78 4.05 -10.12
CA ALA A 284 0.42 5.01 -11.15
C ALA A 284 1.66 5.65 -11.82
N MET A 285 2.66 6.02 -11.03
CA MET A 285 3.94 6.55 -11.54
C MET A 285 4.64 5.53 -12.46
N ALA A 286 4.66 4.25 -12.10
CA ALA A 286 5.24 3.19 -12.92
C ALA A 286 4.51 3.00 -14.25
N CYS A 287 3.19 3.21 -14.27
CA CYS A 287 2.38 3.21 -15.50
C CYS A 287 2.53 4.50 -16.33
N GLY A 288 3.36 5.45 -15.90
CA GLY A 288 3.54 6.72 -16.60
C GLY A 288 2.37 7.69 -16.46
N ALA A 289 1.50 7.51 -15.48
CA ALA A 289 0.42 8.44 -15.24
C ALA A 289 0.92 9.73 -14.58
N PRO A 290 0.42 10.92 -14.98
CA PRO A 290 0.57 12.13 -14.19
C PRO A 290 -0.19 11.97 -12.87
N VAL A 291 0.51 12.06 -11.73
CA VAL A 291 -0.09 11.84 -10.40
C VAL A 291 -0.32 13.16 -9.68
N LEU A 292 -1.54 13.37 -9.17
CA LEU A 292 -1.89 14.43 -8.22
C LEU A 292 -2.07 13.81 -6.83
N THR A 293 -1.26 14.23 -5.86
CA THR A 293 -1.33 13.70 -4.50
C THR A 293 -1.14 14.80 -3.45
N THR A 294 -0.94 14.45 -2.19
CA THR A 294 -0.74 15.43 -1.09
C THR A 294 0.68 15.39 -0.56
N ARG A 295 1.13 16.50 0.09
CA ARG A 295 2.43 16.53 0.79
C ARG A 295 2.33 15.94 2.21
N ARG A 296 1.60 14.84 2.38
CA ARG A 296 1.36 14.24 3.70
C ARG A 296 2.11 12.93 3.87
N LEU A 297 2.72 12.77 5.05
CA LEU A 297 3.43 11.57 5.49
C LEU A 297 4.42 11.05 4.43
N SER A 298 4.24 9.82 3.95
CA SER A 298 5.16 9.16 3.03
C SER A 298 5.05 9.60 1.57
N LEU A 299 3.96 10.27 1.17
CA LEU A 299 3.72 10.61 -0.23
C LEU A 299 4.82 11.48 -0.85
N PRO A 300 5.43 12.48 -0.14
CA PRO A 300 6.58 13.20 -0.67
C PRO A 300 7.85 12.33 -0.80
N GLU A 301 8.02 11.29 0.03
CA GLU A 301 9.17 10.39 -0.09
C GLU A 301 9.08 9.55 -1.37
N VAL A 302 7.86 9.12 -1.73
CA VAL A 302 7.60 8.33 -2.93
C VAL A 302 7.57 9.21 -4.17
N GLY A 303 6.77 10.29 -4.15
CA GLY A 303 6.53 11.14 -5.30
C GLY A 303 7.71 12.06 -5.65
N GLY A 304 8.42 12.61 -4.64
CA GLY A 304 9.46 13.61 -4.87
C GLY A 304 8.95 14.78 -5.70
N ASP A 305 9.71 15.18 -6.70
CA ASP A 305 9.32 16.22 -7.67
C ASP A 305 8.66 15.65 -8.94
N ALA A 306 8.45 14.32 -8.97
CA ALA A 306 7.88 13.60 -10.10
C ALA A 306 6.35 13.56 -10.11
N VAL A 307 5.69 14.22 -9.16
CA VAL A 307 4.23 14.29 -9.02
C VAL A 307 3.78 15.72 -8.74
N ALA A 308 2.51 16.01 -9.00
CA ALA A 308 1.89 17.24 -8.57
C ALA A 308 1.30 17.09 -7.17
N TYR A 309 1.26 18.19 -6.42
CA TYR A 309 0.74 18.19 -5.07
C TYR A 309 -0.44 19.15 -4.91
N CYS A 310 -1.45 18.69 -4.15
CA CYS A 310 -2.57 19.50 -3.71
C CYS A 310 -2.75 19.45 -2.19
N GLY A 311 -3.64 20.28 -1.65
CA GLY A 311 -4.11 20.10 -0.29
C GLY A 311 -5.22 19.04 -0.20
N VAL A 312 -5.73 18.81 0.99
CA VAL A 312 -6.75 17.77 1.26
C VAL A 312 -8.21 18.29 1.12
N ARG A 313 -8.41 19.61 0.99
CA ARG A 313 -9.74 20.22 0.85
C ARG A 313 -10.20 20.16 -0.61
N GLU A 314 -11.52 20.02 -0.82
CA GLU A 314 -12.13 19.90 -2.16
C GLU A 314 -11.69 20.98 -3.14
N HIS A 315 -11.73 22.27 -2.77
CA HIS A 315 -11.28 23.37 -3.64
C HIS A 315 -9.77 23.30 -3.99
N GLN A 316 -8.93 22.76 -3.09
CA GLN A 316 -7.50 22.55 -3.35
C GLN A 316 -7.26 21.39 -4.33
N ILE A 317 -8.07 20.35 -4.22
CA ILE A 317 -8.06 19.22 -5.16
C ILE A 317 -8.58 19.71 -6.52
N ALA A 318 -9.70 20.48 -6.54
CA ALA A 318 -10.26 21.08 -7.74
C ALA A 318 -9.21 21.94 -8.48
N HIS A 319 -8.52 22.81 -7.76
CA HIS A 319 -7.46 23.63 -8.34
C HIS A 319 -6.33 22.79 -8.93
N GLY A 320 -5.83 21.77 -8.19
CA GLY A 320 -4.79 20.86 -8.68
C GLY A 320 -5.21 20.09 -9.92
N LEU A 321 -6.45 19.58 -9.95
CA LEU A 321 -7.01 18.89 -11.11
C LEU A 321 -7.15 19.82 -12.30
N SER A 322 -7.72 21.03 -12.13
CA SER A 322 -7.86 22.01 -13.21
C SER A 322 -6.50 22.37 -13.80
N THR A 323 -5.51 22.70 -12.97
CA THR A 323 -4.14 23.01 -13.41
C THR A 323 -3.55 21.89 -14.27
N LEU A 324 -3.67 20.64 -13.86
CA LEU A 324 -3.13 19.52 -14.64
C LEU A 324 -3.95 19.24 -15.90
N LEU A 325 -5.27 19.32 -15.83
CA LEU A 325 -6.13 19.07 -16.99
C LEU A 325 -5.95 20.14 -18.09
N ASP A 326 -5.61 21.39 -17.71
CA ASP A 326 -5.39 22.52 -18.63
C ASP A 326 -3.99 22.53 -19.24
N ASP A 327 -3.03 21.80 -18.67
CA ASP A 327 -1.63 21.80 -19.11
C ASP A 327 -1.14 20.41 -19.57
N PRO A 328 -1.34 20.05 -20.84
CA PRO A 328 -0.84 18.78 -21.40
C PRO A 328 0.70 18.67 -21.36
N ALA A 329 1.42 19.77 -21.50
CA ALA A 329 2.88 19.77 -21.45
C ALA A 329 3.37 19.38 -20.05
N ARG A 330 2.77 19.97 -19.01
CA ARG A 330 3.08 19.63 -17.64
C ARG A 330 2.74 18.18 -17.31
N ARG A 331 1.63 17.67 -17.82
CA ARG A 331 1.30 16.24 -17.67
C ARG A 331 2.37 15.33 -18.29
N ALA A 332 2.86 15.68 -19.50
CA ALA A 332 3.90 14.90 -20.17
C ALA A 332 5.23 14.93 -19.39
N GLU A 333 5.62 16.09 -18.86
CA GLU A 333 6.81 16.22 -17.99
C GLU A 333 6.69 15.35 -16.74
N LEU A 334 5.56 15.42 -16.04
CA LEU A 334 5.31 14.63 -14.85
C LEU A 334 5.28 13.12 -15.15
N SER A 335 4.69 12.73 -16.28
CA SER A 335 4.66 11.33 -16.74
C SER A 335 6.09 10.78 -16.91
N ALA A 336 6.96 11.50 -17.61
CA ALA A 336 8.35 11.09 -17.82
C ALA A 336 9.14 11.03 -16.49
N ALA A 337 8.98 12.04 -15.64
CA ALA A 337 9.61 12.09 -14.32
C ALA A 337 9.12 10.95 -13.41
N ALA A 338 7.80 10.68 -13.42
CA ALA A 338 7.19 9.61 -12.63
C ALA A 338 7.73 8.23 -13.00
N GLN A 339 7.83 7.92 -14.29
CA GLN A 339 8.40 6.66 -14.76
C GLN A 339 9.86 6.49 -14.30
N GLN A 340 10.67 7.55 -14.42
CA GLN A 340 12.06 7.50 -13.97
C GLN A 340 12.16 7.31 -12.46
N ARG A 341 11.34 8.03 -11.68
CA ARG A 341 11.32 7.94 -10.22
C ARG A 341 10.86 6.56 -9.74
N ALA A 342 9.85 5.97 -10.38
CA ALA A 342 9.34 4.65 -10.01
C ALA A 342 10.39 3.53 -10.09
N LYS A 343 11.39 3.65 -10.97
CA LYS A 343 12.50 2.68 -11.09
C LYS A 343 13.40 2.59 -9.86
N GLU A 344 13.37 3.60 -8.99
CA GLU A 344 14.13 3.59 -7.74
C GLU A 344 13.50 2.68 -6.68
N PHE A 345 12.24 2.27 -6.88
CA PHE A 345 11.47 1.47 -5.94
C PHE A 345 11.25 0.06 -6.48
N THR A 346 12.16 -0.84 -6.17
CA THR A 346 12.09 -2.23 -6.63
C THR A 346 11.90 -3.21 -5.49
N TRP A 347 11.25 -4.33 -5.76
CA TRP A 347 11.09 -5.40 -4.77
C TRP A 347 12.42 -6.09 -4.46
N GLU A 348 13.37 -6.10 -5.39
CA GLU A 348 14.74 -6.58 -5.20
C GLU A 348 15.48 -5.76 -4.14
N ALA A 349 15.41 -4.43 -4.23
CA ALA A 349 15.99 -3.53 -3.22
C ALA A 349 15.31 -3.69 -1.87
N CYS A 350 13.97 -3.84 -1.86
CA CYS A 350 13.20 -4.13 -0.65
C CYS A 350 13.64 -5.46 0.00
N ALA A 351 13.78 -6.53 -0.79
CA ALA A 351 14.25 -7.83 -0.31
C ALA A 351 15.70 -7.78 0.22
N ALA A 352 16.60 -7.07 -0.47
CA ALA A 352 17.97 -6.87 -0.01
C ALA A 352 18.00 -6.20 1.37
N SER A 353 17.26 -5.10 1.53
CA SER A 353 17.14 -4.39 2.81
C SER A 353 16.55 -5.26 3.92
N HIS A 354 15.56 -6.11 3.60
CA HIS A 354 15.00 -7.07 4.58
C HIS A 354 16.03 -8.12 5.00
N ARG A 355 16.84 -8.63 4.08
CA ARG A 355 17.93 -9.58 4.41
C ARG A 355 18.95 -8.96 5.36
N GLU A 356 19.32 -7.69 5.15
CA GLU A 356 20.18 -6.94 6.07
C GLU A 356 19.54 -6.79 7.46
N ALA A 357 18.24 -6.47 7.50
CA ALA A 357 17.51 -6.38 8.76
C ALA A 357 17.44 -7.73 9.49
N TYR A 358 17.28 -8.84 8.79
CA TYR A 358 17.31 -10.18 9.38
C TYR A 358 18.68 -10.52 9.95
N ALA A 359 19.75 -10.26 9.22
CA ALA A 359 21.12 -10.46 9.70
C ALA A 359 21.42 -9.60 10.93
N HIS A 360 20.99 -8.34 10.89
CA HIS A 360 21.12 -7.43 12.02
C HIS A 360 20.34 -7.90 13.26
N ALA A 361 19.08 -8.34 13.07
CA ALA A 361 18.26 -8.88 14.15
C ALA A 361 18.89 -10.14 14.76
N GLU A 362 19.42 -11.04 13.95
CA GLU A 362 20.12 -12.23 14.42
C GLU A 362 21.36 -11.85 15.25
N HIS A 363 22.17 -10.92 14.78
CA HIS A 363 23.35 -10.43 15.49
C HIS A 363 22.98 -9.84 16.85
N LEU A 364 21.99 -8.94 16.91
CA LEU A 364 21.54 -8.34 18.18
C LEU A 364 20.99 -9.38 19.15
N HIS A 365 20.29 -10.39 18.64
CA HIS A 365 19.72 -11.45 19.46
C HIS A 365 20.80 -12.34 20.09
N ARG A 366 21.83 -12.70 19.32
CA ARG A 366 23.00 -13.44 19.84
C ARG A 366 23.74 -12.67 20.93
N LYS A 367 24.01 -11.38 20.69
CA LYS A 367 24.69 -10.52 21.67
C LYS A 367 23.96 -10.37 23.02
N LYS A 368 22.63 -10.54 23.03
CA LYS A 368 21.84 -10.49 24.28
C LYS A 368 21.85 -11.81 25.06
N ARG A 369 22.30 -12.91 24.46
CA ARG A 369 22.27 -14.25 25.05
C ARG A 369 23.65 -14.77 25.48
N GLY A 370 24.71 -14.21 24.93
CA GLY A 370 26.08 -14.43 25.36
C GLY A 370 26.49 -13.35 26.37
#